data_a4b06f30ff056a4401d06b57f21dc17b
#
_entry.id   a4b06f30ff056a4401d06b57f21dc17b
#
_cell.length_a   1.000
_cell.length_b   1.000
_cell.length_c   1.000
_cell.angle_alpha   90.00
_cell.angle_beta   90.00
_cell.angle_gamma   90.00
#
_symmetry.space_group_name_H-M   'P 1'
#
loop_
_entity.id
_entity.type
_entity.pdbx_description
1 polymer ?
#
loop_
_entity_poly.entity_id
_entity_poly.type
_entity_poly.pdbx_seq_one_letter_code
_entity_poly.pdbx_strand_id
1 'polypeptide(L)'
;VVLLNKWELLNTEAREKIGEDVEDKLAFLADPPVLRISALTGKGVIRLWPALQTAVGDYRTRIPTRAVNKAIRAAQAAQPAPHGARVLYATQGATDPPTFTLFANREVPTTYMRYLERSLREAFSLGSTPIKLRVRKRSN
;
A
#
# COMPACT_ATOMS: atom_id res chain seq x y z
N VAL A 1 9.80 -5.28 -1.04
CA VAL A 1 10.46 -5.95 -2.17
C VAL A 1 10.74 -7.40 -1.79
N VAL A 2 10.35 -8.34 -2.62
CA VAL A 2 10.58 -9.77 -2.45
C VAL A 2 11.65 -10.21 -3.45
N LEU A 3 12.61 -11.00 -3.00
CA LEU A 3 13.67 -11.56 -3.85
C LEU A 3 13.51 -13.07 -3.95
N LEU A 4 13.37 -13.58 -5.17
CA LEU A 4 13.43 -15.00 -5.47
C LEU A 4 14.83 -15.32 -5.99
N ASN A 5 15.71 -15.73 -5.06
CA ASN A 5 17.10 -16.05 -5.36
C ASN A 5 17.26 -17.46 -5.91
N LYS A 6 18.44 -17.73 -6.47
CA LYS A 6 18.78 -19.03 -7.11
C LYS A 6 17.88 -19.36 -8.30
N TRP A 7 17.38 -18.35 -8.98
CA TRP A 7 16.45 -18.50 -10.10
C TRP A 7 17.04 -19.30 -11.27
N GLU A 8 18.36 -19.32 -11.39
CA GLU A 8 19.12 -20.09 -12.40
C GLU A 8 19.01 -21.61 -12.22
N LEU A 9 18.71 -22.08 -11.01
CA LEU A 9 18.61 -23.53 -10.71
C LEU A 9 17.25 -24.12 -11.09
N LEU A 10 16.28 -23.29 -11.48
CA LEU A 10 14.90 -23.70 -11.71
C LEU A 10 14.64 -23.96 -13.20
N ASN A 11 13.98 -25.10 -13.48
CA ASN A 11 13.36 -25.36 -14.79
C ASN A 11 12.05 -24.55 -14.95
N THR A 12 11.43 -24.62 -16.13
CA THR A 12 10.22 -23.85 -16.44
C THR A 12 9.05 -24.18 -15.53
N GLU A 13 8.79 -25.46 -15.26
CA GLU A 13 7.71 -25.92 -14.41
C GLU A 13 7.85 -25.43 -12.96
N ALA A 14 9.07 -25.54 -12.41
CA ALA A 14 9.37 -25.04 -11.06
C ALA A 14 9.21 -23.52 -10.96
N ARG A 15 9.52 -22.76 -12.02
CA ARG A 15 9.34 -21.31 -12.07
C ARG A 15 7.86 -20.90 -12.04
N GLU A 16 7.02 -21.61 -12.79
CA GLU A 16 5.56 -21.38 -12.80
C GLU A 16 4.97 -21.67 -11.43
N LYS A 17 5.28 -22.83 -10.85
CA LYS A 17 4.81 -23.21 -9.52
C LYS A 17 5.23 -22.23 -8.42
N ILE A 18 6.47 -21.73 -8.46
CA ILE A 18 6.93 -20.72 -7.49
C ILE A 18 6.20 -19.40 -7.71
N GLY A 19 5.86 -19.04 -8.95
CA GLY A 19 5.04 -17.86 -9.25
C GLY A 19 3.68 -17.92 -8.57
N GLU A 20 2.96 -19.03 -8.75
CA GLU A 20 1.66 -19.30 -8.10
C GLU A 20 1.79 -19.29 -6.56
N ASP A 21 2.79 -20.00 -6.02
CA ASP A 21 3.06 -20.03 -4.58
C ASP A 21 3.33 -18.66 -3.98
N VAL A 22 4.00 -17.76 -4.73
CA VAL A 22 4.27 -16.39 -4.27
C VAL A 22 2.98 -15.58 -4.24
N GLU A 23 2.16 -15.66 -5.28
CA GLU A 23 0.86 -14.96 -5.34
C GLU A 23 -0.04 -15.39 -4.17
N ASP A 24 -0.16 -16.68 -3.92
CA ASP A 24 -0.99 -17.21 -2.86
C ASP A 24 -0.46 -16.89 -1.45
N LYS A 25 0.83 -17.19 -1.21
CA LYS A 25 1.42 -17.09 0.13
C LYS A 25 1.73 -15.66 0.54
N LEU A 26 1.95 -14.76 -0.42
CA LEU A 26 2.28 -13.36 -0.18
C LEU A 26 1.15 -12.38 -0.52
N ALA A 27 -0.06 -12.87 -0.76
CA ALA A 27 -1.24 -12.05 -1.02
C ALA A 27 -1.48 -10.96 0.05
N PHE A 28 -1.07 -11.23 1.31
CA PHE A 28 -1.18 -10.27 2.42
C PHE A 28 -0.26 -9.05 2.27
N LEU A 29 0.76 -9.10 1.40
CA LEU A 29 1.69 -7.99 1.15
C LEU A 29 1.15 -6.97 0.13
N ALA A 30 -0.08 -7.13 -0.36
CA ALA A 30 -0.71 -6.22 -1.31
C ALA A 30 0.16 -5.96 -2.56
N ASP A 31 0.51 -7.02 -3.27
CA ASP A 31 1.25 -7.03 -4.54
C ASP A 31 2.63 -6.34 -4.46
N PRO A 32 3.56 -6.87 -3.66
CA PRO A 32 4.91 -6.32 -3.55
C PRO A 32 5.72 -6.54 -4.83
N PRO A 33 6.67 -5.66 -5.16
CA PRO A 33 7.63 -5.93 -6.24
C PRO A 33 8.38 -7.24 -5.99
N VAL A 34 8.27 -8.18 -6.91
CA VAL A 34 8.96 -9.48 -6.87
C VAL A 34 10.07 -9.50 -7.92
N LEU A 35 11.30 -9.67 -7.48
CA LEU A 35 12.49 -9.75 -8.34
C LEU A 35 13.02 -11.17 -8.37
N ARG A 36 13.18 -11.69 -9.58
CA ARG A 36 13.83 -12.99 -9.84
C ARG A 36 15.30 -12.73 -10.08
N ILE A 37 16.17 -13.26 -9.21
CA ILE A 37 17.59 -12.98 -9.22
C ILE A 37 18.44 -14.25 -9.10
N SER A 38 19.68 -14.15 -9.46
CA SER A 38 20.75 -15.06 -9.08
C SER A 38 21.88 -14.26 -8.43
N ALA A 39 22.03 -14.39 -7.14
CA ALA A 39 23.14 -13.75 -6.45
C ALA A 39 24.49 -14.32 -6.88
N LEU A 40 24.52 -15.61 -7.30
CA LEU A 40 25.73 -16.27 -7.78
C LEU A 40 26.22 -15.68 -9.11
N THR A 41 25.33 -15.50 -10.09
CA THR A 41 25.67 -15.01 -11.43
C THR A 41 25.53 -13.50 -11.60
N GLY A 42 24.90 -12.82 -10.65
CA GLY A 42 24.53 -11.41 -10.72
C GLY A 42 23.30 -11.12 -11.59
N LYS A 43 22.69 -12.13 -12.21
CA LYS A 43 21.52 -11.94 -13.08
C LYS A 43 20.34 -11.36 -12.31
N GLY A 44 19.78 -10.27 -12.81
CA GLY A 44 18.62 -9.59 -12.23
C GLY A 44 18.93 -8.70 -11.02
N VAL A 45 20.12 -8.80 -10.41
CA VAL A 45 20.51 -8.05 -9.19
C VAL A 45 20.50 -6.54 -9.40
N ILE A 46 20.81 -6.06 -10.60
CA ILE A 46 20.82 -4.64 -10.94
C ILE A 46 19.46 -3.96 -10.70
N ARG A 47 18.36 -4.70 -10.75
CA ARG A 47 17.00 -4.19 -10.51
C ARG A 47 16.68 -3.98 -9.03
N LEU A 48 17.50 -4.53 -8.13
CA LEU A 48 17.25 -4.44 -6.69
C LEU A 48 17.34 -3.01 -6.19
N TRP A 49 18.37 -2.27 -6.58
CA TRP A 49 18.58 -0.92 -6.09
C TRP A 49 17.45 0.05 -6.47
N PRO A 50 17.01 0.14 -7.73
CA PRO A 50 15.86 0.95 -8.09
C PRO A 50 14.57 0.56 -7.36
N ALA A 51 14.32 -0.74 -7.17
CA ALA A 51 13.16 -1.21 -6.43
C ALA A 51 13.18 -0.79 -4.95
N LEU A 52 14.35 -0.86 -4.31
CA LEU A 52 14.54 -0.39 -2.94
C LEU A 52 14.38 1.13 -2.83
N GLN A 53 14.93 1.90 -3.77
CA GLN A 53 14.78 3.36 -3.78
C GLN A 53 13.31 3.76 -3.89
N THR A 54 12.53 3.11 -4.77
CA THR A 54 11.09 3.34 -4.88
C THR A 54 10.38 3.00 -3.59
N ALA A 55 10.62 1.82 -3.02
CA ALA A 55 9.99 1.39 -1.78
C ALA A 55 10.27 2.34 -0.61
N VAL A 56 11.50 2.80 -0.47
CA VAL A 56 11.90 3.77 0.58
C VAL A 56 11.28 5.15 0.32
N GLY A 57 11.24 5.57 -0.95
CA GLY A 57 10.60 6.82 -1.36
C GLY A 57 9.12 6.85 -0.98
N ASP A 58 8.39 5.79 -1.32
CA ASP A 58 6.97 5.66 -0.99
C ASP A 58 6.74 5.62 0.53
N TYR A 59 7.60 4.88 1.25
CA TYR A 59 7.54 4.77 2.71
C TYR A 59 7.72 6.12 3.43
N ARG A 60 8.48 7.05 2.82
CA ARG A 60 8.75 8.40 3.33
C ARG A 60 7.91 9.49 2.68
N THR A 61 7.01 9.13 1.79
CA THR A 61 6.22 10.11 1.04
C THR A 61 5.40 11.00 1.96
N ARG A 62 5.48 12.30 1.71
CA ARG A 62 4.64 13.33 2.33
C ARG A 62 3.64 13.84 1.31
N ILE A 63 2.37 13.66 1.58
CA ILE A 63 1.27 14.05 0.71
C ILE A 63 0.62 15.33 1.25
N PRO A 64 0.45 16.38 0.41
CA PRO A 64 -0.19 17.62 0.85
C PRO A 64 -1.61 17.35 1.37
N THR A 65 -1.98 17.99 2.47
CA THR A 65 -3.29 17.85 3.12
C THR A 65 -4.45 18.06 2.14
N ARG A 66 -4.32 19.03 1.23
CA ARG A 66 -5.34 19.30 0.19
C ARG A 66 -5.56 18.08 -0.72
N ALA A 67 -4.48 17.41 -1.12
CA ALA A 67 -4.55 16.21 -1.96
C ALA A 67 -5.20 15.04 -1.21
N VAL A 68 -4.81 14.82 0.05
CA VAL A 68 -5.42 13.79 0.92
C VAL A 68 -6.92 14.00 1.02
N ASN A 69 -7.37 15.23 1.32
CA ASN A 69 -8.79 15.55 1.45
C ASN A 69 -9.55 15.41 0.12
N LYS A 70 -8.91 15.72 -1.01
CA LYS A 70 -9.50 15.51 -2.34
C LYS A 70 -9.75 14.02 -2.59
N ALA A 71 -8.77 13.17 -2.29
CA ALA A 71 -8.88 11.72 -2.46
C ALA A 71 -9.95 11.12 -1.54
N ILE A 72 -9.99 11.52 -0.27
CA ILE A 72 -11.02 11.06 0.68
C ILE A 72 -12.43 11.47 0.22
N ARG A 73 -12.61 12.70 -0.24
CA ARG A 73 -13.92 13.16 -0.76
C ARG A 73 -14.35 12.37 -1.99
N ALA A 74 -13.43 12.11 -2.91
CA ALA A 74 -13.70 11.31 -4.10
C ALA A 74 -14.10 9.88 -3.73
N ALA A 75 -13.38 9.24 -2.80
CA ALA A 75 -13.69 7.92 -2.30
C ALA A 75 -15.09 7.87 -1.65
N GLN A 76 -15.43 8.84 -0.80
CA GLN A 76 -16.75 8.92 -0.15
C GLN A 76 -17.89 9.21 -1.13
N ALA A 77 -17.62 9.96 -2.21
CA ALA A 77 -18.60 10.19 -3.27
C ALA A 77 -18.86 8.92 -4.10
N ALA A 78 -17.80 8.15 -4.39
CA ALA A 78 -17.93 6.88 -5.13
C ALA A 78 -18.63 5.79 -4.29
N GLN A 79 -18.30 5.70 -3.02
CA GLN A 79 -18.89 4.73 -2.09
C GLN A 79 -19.10 5.37 -0.71
N PRO A 80 -20.32 5.82 -0.41
CA PRO A 80 -20.65 6.38 0.90
C PRO A 80 -20.49 5.37 2.04
N ALA A 81 -20.07 5.84 3.21
CA ALA A 81 -19.99 4.98 4.38
C ALA A 81 -21.40 4.61 4.91
N PRO A 82 -21.53 3.41 5.49
CA PRO A 82 -22.80 2.99 6.09
C PRO A 82 -23.16 3.86 7.31
N HIS A 83 -24.44 3.85 7.66
CA HIS A 83 -25.00 4.50 8.85
C HIS A 83 -24.70 6.02 8.95
N GLY A 84 -24.44 6.69 7.82
CA GLY A 84 -24.16 8.12 7.78
C GLY A 84 -22.83 8.51 8.41
N ALA A 85 -21.87 7.56 8.53
CA ALA A 85 -20.51 7.88 8.88
C ALA A 85 -19.87 8.73 7.78
N ARG A 86 -19.09 9.73 8.16
CA ARG A 86 -18.44 10.63 7.19
C ARG A 86 -17.11 11.12 7.74
N VAL A 87 -16.08 11.02 6.94
CA VAL A 87 -14.81 11.71 7.18
C VAL A 87 -14.97 13.16 6.78
N LEU A 88 -14.81 14.06 7.72
CA LEU A 88 -14.96 15.50 7.54
C LEU A 88 -13.65 16.13 7.05
N TYR A 89 -12.54 15.61 7.57
CA TYR A 89 -11.19 16.10 7.29
C TYR A 89 -10.17 14.98 7.47
N ALA A 90 -9.09 15.05 6.73
CA ALA A 90 -7.97 14.11 6.84
C ALA A 90 -6.64 14.85 6.73
N THR A 91 -5.63 14.35 7.43
CA THR A 91 -4.26 14.87 7.35
C THR A 91 -3.26 13.73 7.48
N GLN A 92 -2.11 13.88 6.86
CA GLN A 92 -0.98 12.99 7.12
C GLN A 92 -0.20 13.51 8.32
N GLY A 93 -0.29 12.79 9.44
CA GLY A 93 0.39 13.14 10.68
C GLY A 93 1.85 12.70 10.77
N ALA A 94 2.22 11.65 10.02
CA ALA A 94 3.56 11.08 10.03
C ALA A 94 3.93 10.42 8.71
N THR A 95 5.23 10.23 8.52
CA THR A 95 5.85 9.38 7.50
C THR A 95 6.50 8.17 8.18
N ASP A 96 7.12 7.27 7.42
CA ASP A 96 7.88 6.11 7.92
C ASP A 96 7.05 5.15 8.84
N PRO A 97 5.89 4.62 8.45
CA PRO A 97 5.15 4.71 7.19
C PRO A 97 4.19 5.91 7.12
N PRO A 98 3.65 6.20 5.93
CA PRO A 98 2.60 7.20 5.78
C PRO A 98 1.43 6.92 6.73
N THR A 99 1.18 7.84 7.64
CA THR A 99 0.15 7.72 8.66
C THR A 99 -0.86 8.85 8.52
N PHE A 100 -2.11 8.50 8.27
CA PHE A 100 -3.19 9.46 8.06
C PHE A 100 -4.13 9.46 9.26
N THR A 101 -4.50 10.63 9.72
CA THR A 101 -5.54 10.82 10.72
C THR A 101 -6.80 11.34 10.03
N LEU A 102 -7.89 10.57 10.17
CA LEU A 102 -9.20 10.88 9.63
C LEU A 102 -10.09 11.40 10.76
N PHE A 103 -10.60 12.59 10.60
CA PHE A 103 -11.55 13.19 11.56
C PHE A 103 -12.97 12.94 11.05
N ALA A 104 -13.73 12.13 11.77
CA ALA A 104 -15.07 11.70 11.36
C ALA A 104 -16.15 12.19 12.32
N ASN A 105 -17.39 12.33 11.82
CA ASN A 105 -18.56 12.70 12.61
C ASN A 105 -18.98 11.62 13.60
N ARG A 106 -18.67 10.36 13.29
CA ARG A 106 -18.99 9.18 14.11
C ARG A 106 -18.00 8.06 13.83
N GLU A 107 -18.17 6.92 14.49
CA GLU A 107 -17.37 5.74 14.26
C GLU A 107 -17.44 5.28 12.79
N VAL A 108 -16.30 4.93 12.23
CA VAL A 108 -16.16 4.44 10.85
C VAL A 108 -15.92 2.94 10.90
N PRO A 109 -16.76 2.12 10.25
CA PRO A 109 -16.59 0.67 10.24
C PRO A 109 -15.24 0.24 9.68
N THR A 110 -14.67 -0.83 10.23
CA THR A 110 -13.35 -1.37 9.82
C THR A 110 -13.30 -1.73 8.33
N THR A 111 -14.39 -2.27 7.79
CA THR A 111 -14.51 -2.60 6.36
C THR A 111 -14.39 -1.34 5.49
N TYR A 112 -15.01 -0.25 5.93
CA TYR A 112 -14.94 1.03 5.23
C TYR A 112 -13.55 1.68 5.37
N MET A 113 -12.88 1.49 6.50
CA MET A 113 -11.49 1.93 6.69
C MET A 113 -10.55 1.25 5.69
N ARG A 114 -10.74 -0.04 5.43
CA ARG A 114 -9.96 -0.77 4.40
C ARG A 114 -10.22 -0.24 2.99
N TYR A 115 -11.46 0.14 2.71
CA TYR A 115 -11.81 0.78 1.44
C TYR A 115 -11.09 2.14 1.29
N LEU A 116 -11.13 2.99 2.32
CA LEU A 116 -10.43 4.28 2.30
C LEU A 116 -8.92 4.12 2.18
N GLU A 117 -8.33 3.12 2.85
CA GLU A 117 -6.91 2.79 2.72
C GLU A 117 -6.55 2.45 1.28
N ARG A 118 -7.34 1.56 0.64
CA ARG A 118 -7.14 1.20 -0.77
C ARG A 118 -7.25 2.43 -1.67
N SER A 119 -8.26 3.26 -1.45
CA SER A 119 -8.46 4.48 -2.23
C SER A 119 -7.30 5.46 -2.12
N LEU A 120 -6.72 5.62 -0.94
CA LEU A 120 -5.51 6.45 -0.75
C LEU A 120 -4.29 5.83 -1.43
N ARG A 121 -4.14 4.53 -1.33
CA ARG A 121 -3.06 3.77 -1.96
C ARG A 121 -3.07 3.92 -3.48
N GLU A 122 -4.24 3.80 -4.09
CA GLU A 122 -4.44 3.98 -5.53
C GLU A 122 -4.24 5.44 -5.95
N ALA A 123 -4.82 6.40 -5.22
CA ALA A 123 -4.75 7.82 -5.53
C ALA A 123 -3.32 8.37 -5.53
N PHE A 124 -2.43 7.81 -4.72
CA PHE A 124 -1.06 8.27 -4.55
C PHE A 124 0.00 7.27 -5.01
N SER A 125 -0.42 6.22 -5.71
CA SER A 125 0.48 5.19 -6.26
C SER A 125 1.45 4.60 -5.24
N LEU A 126 0.98 4.35 -4.03
CA LEU A 126 1.81 3.89 -2.91
C LEU A 126 2.15 2.39 -2.98
N GLY A 127 1.64 1.67 -3.99
CA GLY A 127 1.92 0.25 -4.19
C GLY A 127 1.67 -0.58 -2.94
N SER A 128 2.62 -1.42 -2.57
CA SER A 128 2.59 -2.25 -1.36
C SER A 128 3.13 -1.56 -0.09
N THR A 129 3.36 -0.25 -0.14
CA THR A 129 3.84 0.52 1.02
C THR A 129 2.86 0.39 2.18
N PRO A 130 3.30 0.06 3.40
CA PRO A 130 2.45 0.07 4.58
C PRO A 130 1.85 1.46 4.81
N ILE A 131 0.55 1.52 5.04
CA ILE A 131 -0.17 2.74 5.39
C ILE A 131 -0.83 2.53 6.75
N LYS A 132 -0.83 3.55 7.60
CA LYS A 132 -1.57 3.56 8.85
C LYS A 132 -2.71 4.56 8.77
N LEU A 133 -3.93 4.11 9.05
CA LEU A 133 -5.10 4.97 9.22
C LEU A 133 -5.49 5.04 10.69
N ARG A 134 -5.72 6.25 11.19
CA ARG A 134 -6.24 6.50 12.53
C ARG A 134 -7.53 7.31 12.40
N VAL A 135 -8.57 6.91 13.09
CA VAL A 135 -9.82 7.68 13.16
C VAL A 135 -9.89 8.43 14.47
N ARG A 136 -10.24 9.70 14.40
CA ARG A 136 -10.60 10.50 15.55
C ARG A 136 -12.03 11.01 15.37
N LYS A 137 -12.89 10.75 16.33
CA LYS A 137 -14.21 11.34 16.38
C LYS A 137 -14.04 12.83 16.71
N ARG A 138 -14.62 13.69 15.88
CA ARG A 138 -14.69 15.11 16.20
C ARG A 138 -15.76 15.30 17.27
N SER A 139 -15.33 15.62 18.50
CA SER A 139 -16.25 16.16 19.50
C SER A 139 -16.66 17.55 19.06
N ASN A 140 -17.96 17.82 19.05
CA ASN A 140 -18.45 19.20 18.93
C ASN A 140 -18.07 19.98 20.17
#